data_5c283a40c51c4fefc633cac1e893d2d9
#
_entry.id   5c283a40c51c4fefc633cac1e893d2d9
#
_cell.length_a   1.000
_cell.length_b   1.000
_cell.length_c   1.000
_cell.angle_alpha   90.00
_cell.angle_beta   90.00
_cell.angle_gamma   90.00
#
_symmetry.space_group_name_H-M   'P 1'
#
loop_
_entity.id
_entity.type
_entity.pdbx_description
1 polymer ?
#
loop_
_entity_poly.entity_id
_entity_poly.type
_entity_poly.pdbx_seq_one_letter_code
_entity_poly.pdbx_strand_id
1 'polypeptide(L)'
;MRKFRTRLNSRNIGKAPLTMSEMFEDFMLVKKGEGLAKRTIAEHYKHFEYFRDYEQRELTADEMTTELFVGWITWMLEEMDYAPATVNIRVRTMRAFLRYCYEDKAWINEPIHKRFKPVKAPIDVVEALTPEEFRRLIGAIDDESYTGFRTKVATFVLLDTMVRVCELVDIKRKNIDFKTMAIRLEAGDTKTRVSRIVPISSRTARLLIQYLNETADFGSDYVFLSYEGEPITEHTVRDNLRTYGKVARITDKRVSPHTLRHTGALFYIMNGGDPFSLQRILGHSHMNMVRRYVQMTNMDVQNQHSVHSPLNYVFKR
;
A
#
# COMPACT_ATOMS: atom_id res chain seq x y z
N MET A 1 -17.73 -35.34 30.88
CA MET A 1 -17.72 -34.47 29.70
C MET A 1 -17.69 -35.17 28.32
N ARG A 2 -17.46 -36.50 28.23
CA ARG A 2 -17.47 -37.25 26.94
C ARG A 2 -18.85 -37.52 26.32
N LYS A 3 -19.94 -37.50 27.09
CA LYS A 3 -21.30 -37.84 26.61
C LYS A 3 -22.01 -36.73 25.83
N PHE A 4 -21.56 -35.47 25.92
CA PHE A 4 -22.22 -34.36 25.23
C PHE A 4 -21.76 -34.19 23.75
N ARG A 5 -20.54 -34.59 23.44
CA ARG A 5 -20.00 -34.51 22.04
C ARG A 5 -20.66 -35.51 21.09
N THR A 6 -21.03 -36.68 21.58
CA THR A 6 -21.65 -37.74 20.75
C THR A 6 -23.09 -37.42 20.35
N ARG A 7 -23.84 -36.61 21.13
CA ARG A 7 -25.21 -36.20 20.78
C ARG A 7 -25.28 -35.02 19.78
N LEU A 8 -24.25 -34.24 19.65
CA LEU A 8 -24.21 -33.14 18.68
C LEU A 8 -23.86 -33.64 17.27
N ASN A 9 -23.05 -34.70 17.15
CA ASN A 9 -22.73 -35.30 15.85
C ASN A 9 -23.90 -36.07 15.21
N SER A 10 -24.90 -36.49 15.98
CA SER A 10 -26.06 -37.23 15.45
C SER A 10 -27.15 -36.34 14.81
N ARG A 11 -27.03 -35.02 14.89
CA ARG A 11 -27.97 -34.07 14.24
C ARG A 11 -27.61 -33.67 12.81
N ASN A 12 -26.47 -34.12 12.28
CA ASN A 12 -26.03 -33.82 10.91
C ASN A 12 -26.27 -34.98 9.93
N ILE A 13 -27.05 -36.01 10.32
CA ILE A 13 -27.39 -37.09 9.40
C ILE A 13 -28.43 -36.53 8.41
N GLY A 14 -27.99 -36.20 7.19
CA GLY A 14 -28.86 -35.80 6.07
C GLY A 14 -28.58 -34.42 5.42
N LYS A 15 -27.67 -33.60 5.93
CA LYS A 15 -27.21 -32.43 5.15
C LYS A 15 -26.03 -32.80 4.28
N ALA A 16 -26.11 -32.43 3.00
CA ALA A 16 -24.97 -32.51 2.12
C ALA A 16 -23.75 -31.85 2.78
N PRO A 17 -22.54 -32.40 2.59
CA PRO A 17 -21.34 -31.78 3.13
C PRO A 17 -21.20 -30.35 2.58
N LEU A 18 -20.80 -29.40 3.44
CA LEU A 18 -20.55 -28.03 3.02
C LEU A 18 -19.50 -28.00 1.92
N THR A 19 -19.78 -27.27 0.87
CA THR A 19 -18.84 -27.03 -0.21
C THR A 19 -17.80 -25.96 0.20
N MET A 20 -16.65 -25.96 -0.46
CA MET A 20 -15.60 -24.97 -0.23
C MET A 20 -16.10 -23.55 -0.51
N SER A 21 -16.97 -23.38 -1.52
CA SER A 21 -17.62 -22.09 -1.81
C SER A 21 -18.50 -21.61 -0.67
N GLU A 22 -19.33 -22.49 -0.10
CA GLU A 22 -20.16 -22.14 1.07
C GLU A 22 -19.32 -21.81 2.31
N MET A 23 -18.24 -22.54 2.54
CA MET A 23 -17.27 -22.25 3.61
C MET A 23 -16.58 -20.90 3.40
N PHE A 24 -16.25 -20.56 2.15
CA PHE A 24 -15.61 -19.29 1.81
C PHE A 24 -16.58 -18.11 2.00
N GLU A 25 -17.85 -18.25 1.64
CA GLU A 25 -18.86 -17.22 1.89
C GLU A 25 -19.05 -16.97 3.39
N ASP A 26 -19.06 -18.01 4.22
CA ASP A 26 -19.13 -17.86 5.68
C ASP A 26 -17.87 -17.13 6.22
N PHE A 27 -16.68 -17.48 5.73
CA PHE A 27 -15.46 -16.74 6.02
C PHE A 27 -15.57 -15.26 5.63
N MET A 28 -16.08 -14.97 4.44
CA MET A 28 -16.23 -13.60 3.96
C MET A 28 -17.29 -12.82 4.74
N LEU A 29 -18.33 -13.47 5.22
CA LEU A 29 -19.33 -12.86 6.11
C LEU A 29 -18.67 -12.39 7.42
N VAL A 30 -17.83 -13.23 8.02
CA VAL A 30 -17.07 -12.88 9.23
C VAL A 30 -16.10 -11.72 8.93
N LYS A 31 -15.39 -11.76 7.81
CA LYS A 31 -14.47 -10.68 7.42
C LYS A 31 -15.16 -9.34 7.17
N LYS A 32 -16.38 -9.36 6.63
CA LYS A 32 -17.24 -8.17 6.52
C LYS A 32 -17.64 -7.65 7.92
N GLY A 33 -18.02 -8.54 8.83
CA GLY A 33 -18.35 -8.20 10.21
C GLY A 33 -17.17 -7.62 11.01
N GLU A 34 -15.94 -8.07 10.73
CA GLU A 34 -14.69 -7.51 11.28
C GLU A 34 -14.37 -6.10 10.72
N GLY A 35 -15.14 -5.60 9.76
CA GLY A 35 -14.96 -4.27 9.18
C GLY A 35 -13.80 -4.16 8.19
N LEU A 36 -13.46 -5.25 7.48
CA LEU A 36 -12.49 -5.18 6.39
C LEU A 36 -12.91 -4.17 5.32
N ALA A 37 -11.94 -3.45 4.76
CA ALA A 37 -12.20 -2.50 3.69
C ALA A 37 -12.82 -3.19 2.46
N LYS A 38 -13.79 -2.53 1.81
CA LYS A 38 -14.49 -3.07 0.62
C LYS A 38 -13.52 -3.58 -0.45
N ARG A 39 -12.41 -2.86 -0.68
CA ARG A 39 -11.36 -3.28 -1.64
C ARG A 39 -10.71 -4.60 -1.22
N THR A 40 -10.40 -4.78 0.06
CA THR A 40 -9.80 -6.04 0.57
C THR A 40 -10.78 -7.21 0.44
N ILE A 41 -12.07 -6.96 0.68
CA ILE A 41 -13.14 -7.94 0.45
C ILE A 41 -13.16 -8.37 -1.03
N ALA A 42 -13.18 -7.41 -1.95
CA ALA A 42 -13.16 -7.71 -3.39
C ALA A 42 -11.91 -8.49 -3.82
N GLU A 43 -10.73 -8.14 -3.28
CA GLU A 43 -9.49 -8.87 -3.55
C GLU A 43 -9.54 -10.32 -3.02
N HIS A 44 -10.16 -10.57 -1.86
CA HIS A 44 -10.32 -11.94 -1.35
C HIS A 44 -11.18 -12.80 -2.26
N TYR A 45 -12.31 -12.27 -2.75
CA TYR A 45 -13.14 -12.96 -3.74
C TYR A 45 -12.37 -13.25 -5.02
N LYS A 46 -11.66 -12.27 -5.56
CA LYS A 46 -10.83 -12.45 -6.75
C LYS A 46 -9.75 -13.53 -6.56
N HIS A 47 -9.12 -13.59 -5.38
CA HIS A 47 -8.12 -14.62 -5.08
C HIS A 47 -8.75 -16.02 -4.99
N PHE A 48 -9.98 -16.12 -4.50
CA PHE A 48 -10.72 -17.38 -4.45
C PHE A 48 -11.14 -17.83 -5.86
N GLU A 49 -11.57 -16.91 -6.72
CA GLU A 49 -11.85 -17.23 -8.13
C GLU A 49 -10.63 -17.81 -8.85
N TYR A 50 -9.44 -17.26 -8.66
CA TYR A 50 -8.21 -17.85 -9.21
C TYR A 50 -7.92 -19.28 -8.72
N PHE A 51 -8.36 -19.63 -7.54
CA PHE A 51 -8.28 -21.01 -7.08
C PHE A 51 -9.33 -21.88 -7.77
N ARG A 52 -10.54 -21.38 -7.96
CA ARG A 52 -11.61 -22.08 -8.69
C ARG A 52 -11.27 -22.30 -10.17
N ASP A 53 -10.57 -21.38 -10.80
CA ASP A 53 -10.07 -21.54 -12.18
C ASP A 53 -9.08 -22.70 -12.30
N TYR A 54 -8.32 -22.98 -11.27
CA TYR A 54 -7.41 -24.13 -11.19
C TYR A 54 -8.16 -25.44 -10.96
N GLU A 55 -9.03 -25.51 -9.96
CA GLU A 55 -9.68 -26.76 -9.54
C GLU A 55 -10.90 -27.14 -10.40
N GLN A 56 -11.61 -26.16 -10.94
CA GLN A 56 -12.76 -26.28 -11.87
C GLN A 56 -13.95 -27.11 -11.34
N ARG A 57 -13.95 -27.54 -10.08
CA ARG A 57 -15.04 -28.27 -9.42
C ARG A 57 -15.22 -27.77 -7.99
N GLU A 58 -16.40 -28.05 -7.44
CA GLU A 58 -16.62 -27.82 -6.02
C GLU A 58 -15.93 -28.91 -5.19
N LEU A 59 -15.36 -28.49 -4.08
CA LEU A 59 -14.67 -29.32 -3.11
C LEU A 59 -15.46 -29.41 -1.81
N THR A 60 -15.38 -30.56 -1.16
CA THR A 60 -15.79 -30.72 0.24
C THR A 60 -14.58 -30.57 1.18
N ALA A 61 -14.85 -30.47 2.48
CA ALA A 61 -13.80 -30.33 3.49
C ALA A 61 -12.74 -31.43 3.44
N ASP A 62 -13.15 -32.67 3.18
CA ASP A 62 -12.27 -33.85 3.15
C ASP A 62 -11.37 -33.89 1.90
N GLU A 63 -11.76 -33.18 0.85
CA GLU A 63 -10.98 -33.06 -0.41
C GLU A 63 -9.95 -31.94 -0.35
N MET A 64 -10.02 -31.05 0.64
CA MET A 64 -9.03 -30.01 0.85
C MET A 64 -7.76 -30.60 1.48
N THR A 65 -6.76 -30.90 0.66
CA THR A 65 -5.49 -31.49 1.09
C THR A 65 -4.32 -30.52 0.93
N THR A 66 -3.21 -30.82 1.59
CA THR A 66 -1.98 -30.03 1.43
C THR A 66 -1.47 -30.08 -0.03
N GLU A 67 -1.54 -31.26 -0.64
CA GLU A 67 -1.08 -31.52 -2.01
C GLU A 67 -1.84 -30.69 -3.02
N LEU A 68 -3.14 -30.51 -2.82
CA LEU A 68 -3.99 -29.66 -3.66
C LEU A 68 -3.48 -28.21 -3.68
N PHE A 69 -3.20 -27.62 -2.52
CA PHE A 69 -2.72 -26.25 -2.43
C PHE A 69 -1.27 -26.08 -2.90
N VAL A 70 -0.44 -27.09 -2.73
CA VAL A 70 0.92 -27.12 -3.30
C VAL A 70 0.84 -27.18 -4.82
N GLY A 71 -0.02 -28.05 -5.39
CA GLY A 71 -0.28 -28.14 -6.82
C GLY A 71 -0.73 -26.82 -7.42
N TRP A 72 -1.68 -26.14 -6.74
CA TRP A 72 -2.13 -24.80 -7.16
C TRP A 72 -0.99 -23.76 -7.17
N ILE A 73 -0.10 -23.78 -6.17
CA ILE A 73 1.06 -22.88 -6.13
C ILE A 73 2.01 -23.17 -7.30
N THR A 74 2.28 -24.45 -7.57
CA THR A 74 3.13 -24.89 -8.68
C THR A 74 2.53 -24.48 -10.03
N TRP A 75 1.23 -24.71 -10.22
CA TRP A 75 0.50 -24.28 -11.42
C TRP A 75 0.59 -22.77 -11.65
N MET A 76 0.43 -21.95 -10.59
CA MET A 76 0.58 -20.51 -10.72
C MET A 76 1.99 -20.08 -11.14
N LEU A 77 3.02 -20.80 -10.72
CA LEU A 77 4.41 -20.48 -11.02
C LEU A 77 4.83 -20.98 -12.41
N GLU A 78 4.46 -22.21 -12.76
CA GLU A 78 5.02 -22.92 -13.92
C GLU A 78 4.13 -22.78 -15.16
N GLU A 79 2.81 -22.82 -15.02
CA GLU A 79 1.91 -22.74 -16.17
C GLU A 79 1.40 -21.30 -16.40
N MET A 80 1.12 -20.56 -15.33
CA MET A 80 0.63 -19.19 -15.43
C MET A 80 1.75 -18.14 -15.45
N ASP A 81 2.99 -18.53 -15.19
CA ASP A 81 4.19 -17.66 -15.12
C ASP A 81 4.00 -16.42 -14.21
N TYR A 82 3.31 -16.62 -13.06
CA TYR A 82 3.11 -15.51 -12.14
C TYR A 82 4.35 -15.26 -11.29
N ALA A 83 4.71 -13.98 -11.14
CA ALA A 83 5.76 -13.59 -10.22
C ALA A 83 5.49 -14.10 -8.79
N PRO A 84 6.51 -14.56 -8.04
CA PRO A 84 6.37 -15.08 -6.68
C PRO A 84 5.62 -14.14 -5.72
N ALA A 85 5.78 -12.82 -5.86
CA ALA A 85 5.05 -11.84 -5.06
C ALA A 85 3.53 -11.89 -5.32
N THR A 86 3.12 -12.09 -6.58
CA THR A 86 1.71 -12.23 -6.99
C THR A 86 1.11 -13.52 -6.44
N VAL A 87 1.85 -14.64 -6.54
CA VAL A 87 1.46 -15.92 -5.96
C VAL A 87 1.27 -15.78 -4.45
N ASN A 88 2.20 -15.13 -3.76
CA ASN A 88 2.16 -14.96 -2.31
C ASN A 88 0.96 -14.15 -1.80
N ILE A 89 0.45 -13.21 -2.56
CA ILE A 89 -0.76 -12.45 -2.18
C ILE A 89 -1.96 -13.41 -2.16
N ARG A 90 -2.12 -14.25 -3.17
CA ARG A 90 -3.20 -15.25 -3.27
C ARG A 90 -3.06 -16.33 -2.19
N VAL A 91 -1.87 -16.85 -2.00
CA VAL A 91 -1.54 -17.83 -0.96
C VAL A 91 -1.90 -17.31 0.43
N ARG A 92 -1.66 -16.04 0.73
CA ARG A 92 -2.05 -15.45 2.04
C ARG A 92 -3.56 -15.49 2.27
N THR A 93 -4.37 -15.17 1.25
CA THR A 93 -5.83 -15.23 1.35
C THR A 93 -6.28 -16.66 1.63
N MET A 94 -5.79 -17.63 0.86
CA MET A 94 -6.17 -19.04 1.03
C MET A 94 -5.70 -19.59 2.38
N ARG A 95 -4.51 -19.23 2.84
CA ARG A 95 -4.06 -19.62 4.19
C ARG A 95 -4.90 -19.02 5.29
N ALA A 96 -5.38 -17.77 5.15
CA ALA A 96 -6.29 -17.15 6.11
C ALA A 96 -7.64 -17.85 6.14
N PHE A 97 -8.18 -18.23 4.99
CA PHE A 97 -9.41 -19.01 4.86
C PHE A 97 -9.24 -20.41 5.48
N LEU A 98 -8.20 -21.16 5.12
CA LEU A 98 -7.95 -22.50 5.68
C LEU A 98 -7.69 -22.47 7.19
N ARG A 99 -7.07 -21.40 7.71
CA ARG A 99 -6.95 -21.21 9.15
C ARG A 99 -8.31 -21.07 9.80
N TYR A 100 -9.19 -20.27 9.22
CA TYR A 100 -10.57 -20.12 9.68
C TYR A 100 -11.32 -21.47 9.67
N CYS A 101 -11.23 -22.24 8.59
CA CYS A 101 -11.85 -23.56 8.51
C CYS A 101 -11.36 -24.52 9.61
N TYR A 102 -10.07 -24.43 9.98
CA TYR A 102 -9.47 -25.29 10.99
C TYR A 102 -9.69 -24.78 12.42
N GLU A 103 -9.28 -23.52 12.71
CA GLU A 103 -9.22 -22.98 14.07
C GLU A 103 -10.60 -22.51 14.58
N ASP A 104 -11.40 -21.88 13.72
CA ASP A 104 -12.66 -21.25 14.14
C ASP A 104 -13.87 -22.18 13.94
N LYS A 105 -13.90 -22.97 12.87
CA LYS A 105 -15.05 -23.80 12.49
C LYS A 105 -14.86 -25.30 12.68
N ALA A 106 -13.63 -25.78 12.76
CA ALA A 106 -13.31 -27.21 12.81
C ALA A 106 -13.96 -28.01 11.65
N TRP A 107 -14.05 -27.43 10.45
CA TRP A 107 -14.56 -28.09 9.25
C TRP A 107 -13.53 -29.03 8.64
N ILE A 108 -12.23 -28.70 8.77
CA ILE A 108 -11.10 -29.54 8.34
C ILE A 108 -10.37 -30.06 9.57
N ASN A 109 -9.86 -31.30 9.47
CA ASN A 109 -9.25 -31.99 10.60
C ASN A 109 -7.76 -31.70 10.75
N GLU A 110 -7.12 -31.15 9.71
CA GLU A 110 -5.70 -30.88 9.68
C GLU A 110 -5.36 -29.41 9.47
N PRO A 111 -4.29 -28.90 10.09
CA PRO A 111 -3.86 -27.50 9.93
C PRO A 111 -3.15 -27.28 8.58
N ILE A 112 -3.84 -27.49 7.47
CA ILE A 112 -3.32 -27.38 6.09
C ILE A 112 -2.58 -26.05 5.89
N HIS A 113 -3.12 -24.94 6.42
CA HIS A 113 -2.52 -23.61 6.34
C HIS A 113 -1.11 -23.50 6.93
N LYS A 114 -0.67 -24.46 7.74
CA LYS A 114 0.69 -24.52 8.32
C LYS A 114 1.64 -25.38 7.48
N ARG A 115 1.10 -26.27 6.63
CA ARG A 115 1.88 -27.26 5.89
C ARG A 115 2.49 -26.74 4.59
N PHE A 116 1.95 -25.67 4.00
CA PHE A 116 2.56 -24.99 2.87
C PHE A 116 2.94 -23.55 3.21
N LYS A 117 4.02 -23.06 2.60
CA LYS A 117 4.60 -21.74 2.89
C LYS A 117 4.49 -20.84 1.67
N PRO A 118 4.53 -19.50 1.88
CA PRO A 118 4.75 -18.59 0.77
C PRO A 118 6.03 -18.92 0.02
N VAL A 119 5.99 -18.70 -1.29
CA VAL A 119 7.13 -18.89 -2.20
C VAL A 119 8.24 -17.90 -1.83
N LYS A 120 9.49 -18.34 -1.92
CA LYS A 120 10.64 -17.43 -1.78
C LYS A 120 10.57 -16.39 -2.91
N ALA A 121 10.39 -15.15 -2.55
CA ALA A 121 10.43 -14.03 -3.47
C ALA A 121 11.74 -13.26 -3.30
N PRO A 122 12.30 -12.69 -4.37
CA PRO A 122 13.38 -11.71 -4.24
C PRO A 122 12.99 -10.60 -3.26
N ILE A 123 13.95 -10.11 -2.52
CA ILE A 123 13.72 -8.95 -1.65
C ILE A 123 13.49 -7.76 -2.59
N ASP A 124 12.31 -7.12 -2.49
CA ASP A 124 12.03 -5.92 -3.24
C ASP A 124 13.08 -4.85 -2.93
N VAL A 125 13.87 -4.49 -3.94
CA VAL A 125 14.74 -3.33 -3.86
C VAL A 125 13.85 -2.10 -3.90
N VAL A 126 14.02 -1.22 -2.92
CA VAL A 126 13.28 0.05 -2.89
C VAL A 126 13.78 0.92 -4.04
N GLU A 127 12.99 1.03 -5.09
CA GLU A 127 13.30 1.93 -6.20
C GLU A 127 13.09 3.40 -5.75
N ALA A 128 14.12 4.20 -5.87
CA ALA A 128 14.08 5.63 -5.62
C ALA A 128 14.79 6.37 -6.78
N LEU A 129 14.32 7.56 -7.10
CA LEU A 129 14.96 8.41 -8.10
C LEU A 129 16.21 9.06 -7.50
N THR A 130 17.22 9.28 -8.34
CA THR A 130 18.32 10.19 -7.99
C THR A 130 17.87 11.66 -8.06
N PRO A 131 18.60 12.60 -7.44
CA PRO A 131 18.30 14.03 -7.59
C PRO A 131 18.29 14.49 -9.05
N GLU A 132 19.17 13.94 -9.89
CA GLU A 132 19.27 14.25 -11.32
C GLU A 132 18.04 13.72 -12.08
N GLU A 133 17.63 12.49 -11.81
CA GLU A 133 16.42 11.89 -12.39
C GLU A 133 15.17 12.69 -12.00
N PHE A 134 15.06 13.10 -10.75
CA PHE A 134 13.95 13.94 -10.31
C PHE A 134 13.93 15.30 -11.01
N ARG A 135 15.10 15.95 -11.19
CA ARG A 135 15.20 17.21 -11.96
C ARG A 135 14.77 17.00 -13.41
N ARG A 136 15.22 15.90 -14.06
CA ARG A 136 14.77 15.57 -15.42
C ARG A 136 13.27 15.33 -15.51
N LEU A 137 12.69 14.61 -14.51
CA LEU A 137 11.25 14.40 -14.46
C LEU A 137 10.49 15.72 -14.40
N ILE A 138 10.88 16.63 -13.52
CA ILE A 138 10.24 17.95 -13.39
C ILE A 138 10.41 18.79 -14.65
N GLY A 139 11.59 18.78 -15.27
CA GLY A 139 11.85 19.50 -16.52
C GLY A 139 11.15 18.93 -17.76
N ALA A 140 10.69 17.67 -17.68
CA ALA A 140 9.93 17.04 -18.75
C ALA A 140 8.42 17.35 -18.69
N ILE A 141 7.92 17.87 -17.56
CA ILE A 141 6.50 18.21 -17.38
C ILE A 141 6.24 19.56 -18.07
N ASP A 142 5.34 19.55 -19.07
CA ASP A 142 4.85 20.77 -19.70
C ASP A 142 3.89 21.50 -18.75
N ASP A 143 4.38 22.47 -18.01
CA ASP A 143 3.62 23.23 -17.01
C ASP A 143 2.87 24.45 -17.58
N GLU A 144 2.95 24.68 -18.88
CA GLU A 144 2.08 25.66 -19.57
C GLU A 144 0.66 25.08 -19.77
N SER A 145 0.53 23.77 -19.86
CA SER A 145 -0.76 23.10 -19.91
C SER A 145 -1.33 22.89 -18.50
N TYR A 146 -2.67 23.03 -18.35
CA TYR A 146 -3.36 22.77 -17.08
C TYR A 146 -3.02 21.38 -16.48
N THR A 147 -3.08 20.34 -17.32
CA THR A 147 -2.81 18.96 -16.88
C THR A 147 -1.36 18.76 -16.49
N GLY A 148 -0.43 19.41 -17.20
CA GLY A 148 0.98 19.39 -16.86
C GLY A 148 1.25 20.15 -15.57
N PHE A 149 0.76 21.38 -15.41
CA PHE A 149 0.93 22.13 -14.17
C PHE A 149 0.34 21.39 -12.95
N ARG A 150 -0.88 20.85 -13.07
CA ARG A 150 -1.45 19.98 -12.04
C ARG A 150 -0.52 18.82 -11.70
N THR A 151 0.04 18.14 -12.71
CA THR A 151 0.94 16.99 -12.50
C THR A 151 2.24 17.43 -11.82
N LYS A 152 2.77 18.60 -12.15
CA LYS A 152 3.95 19.19 -11.49
C LYS A 152 3.64 19.43 -10.00
N VAL A 153 2.53 20.09 -9.68
CA VAL A 153 2.12 20.35 -8.30
C VAL A 153 1.93 19.04 -7.52
N ALA A 154 1.21 18.06 -8.11
CA ALA A 154 1.02 16.75 -7.50
C ALA A 154 2.35 16.03 -7.25
N THR A 155 3.32 16.13 -8.17
CA THR A 155 4.65 15.54 -8.04
C THR A 155 5.44 16.15 -6.89
N PHE A 156 5.37 17.49 -6.73
CA PHE A 156 6.00 18.18 -5.60
C PHE A 156 5.35 17.78 -4.27
N VAL A 157 4.02 17.73 -4.20
CA VAL A 157 3.32 17.30 -2.99
C VAL A 157 3.69 15.86 -2.64
N LEU A 158 3.70 14.93 -3.60
CA LEU A 158 4.08 13.52 -3.36
C LEU A 158 5.50 13.38 -2.83
N LEU A 159 6.47 14.09 -3.40
CA LEU A 159 7.85 14.02 -2.96
C LEU A 159 8.04 14.62 -1.56
N ASP A 160 7.48 15.81 -1.34
CA ASP A 160 7.71 16.63 -0.15
C ASP A 160 7.00 16.05 1.09
N THR A 161 5.74 15.66 0.92
CA THR A 161 4.92 15.14 2.02
C THR A 161 4.94 13.63 2.14
N MET A 162 5.43 12.93 1.13
CA MET A 162 5.51 11.47 1.08
C MET A 162 4.15 10.79 1.33
N VAL A 163 3.03 11.45 1.01
CA VAL A 163 1.68 10.89 1.13
C VAL A 163 1.44 9.75 0.14
N ARG A 164 0.47 8.89 0.43
CA ARG A 164 0.02 7.88 -0.53
C ARG A 164 -0.81 8.52 -1.63
N VAL A 165 -0.84 7.91 -2.82
CA VAL A 165 -1.61 8.48 -3.94
C VAL A 165 -3.11 8.61 -3.64
N CYS A 166 -3.70 7.69 -2.89
CA CYS A 166 -5.09 7.82 -2.44
C CYS A 166 -5.26 9.03 -1.52
N GLU A 167 -4.32 9.26 -0.60
CA GLU A 167 -4.33 10.42 0.28
C GLU A 167 -4.15 11.74 -0.51
N LEU A 168 -3.33 11.73 -1.58
CA LEU A 168 -3.12 12.90 -2.44
C LEU A 168 -4.42 13.34 -3.12
N VAL A 169 -5.12 12.39 -3.77
CA VAL A 169 -6.33 12.72 -4.54
C VAL A 169 -7.50 13.15 -3.64
N ASP A 170 -7.48 12.72 -2.37
CA ASP A 170 -8.49 13.05 -1.36
C ASP A 170 -8.19 14.34 -0.57
N ILE A 171 -7.07 15.03 -0.87
CA ILE A 171 -6.75 16.31 -0.20
C ILE A 171 -7.85 17.35 -0.55
N LYS A 172 -8.44 17.93 0.49
CA LYS A 172 -9.40 19.03 0.35
C LYS A 172 -8.73 20.37 0.61
N ARG A 173 -9.24 21.42 -0.03
CA ARG A 173 -8.73 22.82 0.11
C ARG A 173 -8.66 23.26 1.57
N LYS A 174 -9.71 22.97 2.38
CA LYS A 174 -9.79 23.28 3.80
C LYS A 174 -8.73 22.59 4.68
N ASN A 175 -8.11 21.52 4.17
CA ASN A 175 -7.11 20.75 4.89
C ASN A 175 -5.68 21.29 4.73
N ILE A 176 -5.48 22.33 3.91
CA ILE A 176 -4.19 22.98 3.72
C ILE A 176 -4.12 24.23 4.59
N ASP A 177 -3.15 24.26 5.48
CA ASP A 177 -2.84 25.43 6.29
C ASP A 177 -1.50 26.04 5.88
N PHE A 178 -1.57 27.13 5.14
CA PHE A 178 -0.39 27.86 4.69
C PHE A 178 0.30 28.67 5.80
N LYS A 179 -0.37 28.92 6.95
CA LYS A 179 0.25 29.60 8.11
C LYS A 179 1.18 28.65 8.85
N THR A 180 0.72 27.44 9.07
CA THR A 180 1.53 26.38 9.73
C THR A 180 2.33 25.53 8.75
N MET A 181 2.22 25.80 7.43
CA MET A 181 2.91 25.08 6.36
C MET A 181 2.67 23.58 6.45
N ALA A 182 1.40 23.17 6.52
CA ALA A 182 1.03 21.78 6.74
C ALA A 182 -0.25 21.37 6.00
N ILE A 183 -0.38 20.07 5.71
CA ILE A 183 -1.59 19.44 5.19
C ILE A 183 -2.10 18.46 6.24
N ARG A 184 -3.39 18.57 6.59
CA ARG A 184 -4.07 17.58 7.43
C ARG A 184 -4.64 16.48 6.55
N LEU A 185 -4.28 15.23 6.85
CA LEU A 185 -4.85 14.03 6.24
C LEU A 185 -5.88 13.44 7.19
N GLU A 186 -7.12 13.30 6.74
CA GLU A 186 -8.21 12.82 7.58
C GLU A 186 -8.20 11.28 7.69
N ALA A 187 -8.72 10.73 8.81
CA ALA A 187 -8.69 9.29 9.07
C ALA A 187 -9.49 8.47 8.03
N GLY A 188 -10.57 9.02 7.46
CA GLY A 188 -11.38 8.39 6.42
C GLY A 188 -10.60 8.15 5.13
N ASP A 189 -9.67 9.03 4.83
CA ASP A 189 -8.92 9.08 3.58
C ASP A 189 -7.57 8.31 3.70
N THR A 190 -7.20 7.86 4.91
CA THR A 190 -5.93 7.17 5.15
C THR A 190 -6.10 5.65 5.20
N LYS A 191 -5.16 4.92 4.60
CA LYS A 191 -5.11 3.45 4.67
C LYS A 191 -5.08 2.91 6.12
N THR A 192 -4.50 3.67 7.04
CA THR A 192 -4.35 3.30 8.46
C THR A 192 -5.50 3.80 9.33
N ARG A 193 -6.49 4.54 8.75
CA ARG A 193 -7.62 5.16 9.48
C ARG A 193 -7.18 6.05 10.65
N VAL A 194 -5.97 6.63 10.57
CA VAL A 194 -5.43 7.55 11.57
C VAL A 194 -5.15 8.89 10.89
N SER A 195 -5.74 9.95 11.41
CA SER A 195 -5.45 11.31 10.95
C SER A 195 -4.01 11.68 11.28
N ARG A 196 -3.36 12.42 10.38
CA ARG A 196 -2.04 12.98 10.63
C ARG A 196 -1.84 14.30 9.92
N ILE A 197 -0.88 15.06 10.39
CA ILE A 197 -0.44 16.32 9.78
C ILE A 197 0.91 16.06 9.12
N VAL A 198 1.04 16.48 7.87
CA VAL A 198 2.30 16.40 7.12
C VAL A 198 2.78 17.81 6.77
N PRO A 199 4.05 18.14 7.04
CA PRO A 199 4.59 19.43 6.69
C PRO A 199 4.78 19.58 5.18
N ILE A 200 4.75 20.83 4.70
CA ILE A 200 5.09 21.21 3.32
C ILE A 200 6.20 22.25 3.31
N SER A 201 7.08 22.18 2.31
CA SER A 201 8.11 23.19 2.09
C SER A 201 7.52 24.46 1.49
N SER A 202 8.23 25.58 1.63
CA SER A 202 7.84 26.86 0.99
C SER A 202 7.73 26.77 -0.52
N ARG A 203 8.50 25.87 -1.15
CA ARG A 203 8.43 25.63 -2.60
C ARG A 203 7.13 24.96 -2.99
N THR A 204 6.72 23.89 -2.29
CA THR A 204 5.45 23.20 -2.50
C THR A 204 4.27 24.10 -2.20
N ALA A 205 4.34 24.91 -1.12
CA ALA A 205 3.29 25.86 -0.77
C ALA A 205 3.05 26.91 -1.88
N ARG A 206 4.09 27.47 -2.46
CA ARG A 206 3.96 28.44 -3.57
C ARG A 206 3.26 27.82 -4.78
N LEU A 207 3.64 26.62 -5.18
CA LEU A 207 3.00 25.92 -6.29
C LEU A 207 1.54 25.58 -5.98
N LEU A 208 1.24 25.16 -4.76
CA LEU A 208 -0.14 24.92 -4.32
C LEU A 208 -0.98 26.19 -4.33
N ILE A 209 -0.46 27.32 -3.85
CA ILE A 209 -1.19 28.62 -3.87
C ILE A 209 -1.51 29.01 -5.32
N GLN A 210 -0.52 28.96 -6.22
CA GLN A 210 -0.74 29.26 -7.63
C GLN A 210 -1.82 28.34 -8.22
N TYR A 211 -1.70 27.04 -8.04
CA TYR A 211 -2.66 26.05 -8.56
C TYR A 211 -4.08 26.23 -7.98
N LEU A 212 -4.19 26.52 -6.69
CA LEU A 212 -5.46 26.77 -6.03
C LEU A 212 -6.17 28.05 -6.55
N ASN A 213 -5.38 29.08 -6.90
CA ASN A 213 -5.91 30.30 -7.51
C ASN A 213 -6.41 30.00 -8.94
N GLU A 214 -5.68 29.25 -9.75
CA GLU A 214 -6.09 28.88 -11.11
C GLU A 214 -7.34 27.96 -11.14
N THR A 215 -7.58 27.22 -10.05
CA THR A 215 -8.73 26.31 -9.93
C THR A 215 -9.83 26.84 -9.02
N ALA A 216 -9.80 28.12 -8.67
CA ALA A 216 -10.78 28.71 -7.74
C ALA A 216 -12.22 28.62 -8.30
N ASP A 217 -12.39 28.87 -9.59
CA ASP A 217 -13.70 28.92 -10.27
C ASP A 217 -14.36 27.55 -10.45
N PHE A 218 -13.64 26.45 -10.22
CA PHE A 218 -14.23 25.12 -10.30
C PHE A 218 -15.19 24.79 -9.15
N GLY A 219 -15.19 25.57 -8.05
CA GLY A 219 -16.13 25.40 -6.94
C GLY A 219 -16.02 24.06 -6.19
N SER A 220 -14.94 23.30 -6.38
CA SER A 220 -14.73 21.99 -5.79
C SER A 220 -14.00 22.10 -4.45
N ASP A 221 -14.38 21.27 -3.48
CA ASP A 221 -13.68 21.13 -2.22
C ASP A 221 -12.32 20.43 -2.37
N TYR A 222 -12.13 19.62 -3.40
CA TYR A 222 -10.90 18.89 -3.65
C TYR A 222 -9.81 19.78 -4.25
N VAL A 223 -8.55 19.42 -3.98
CA VAL A 223 -7.38 20.14 -4.51
C VAL A 223 -7.11 19.75 -5.95
N PHE A 224 -6.99 18.46 -6.24
CA PHE A 224 -6.56 17.96 -7.54
C PHE A 224 -7.76 17.63 -8.43
N LEU A 225 -7.96 18.43 -9.48
CA LEU A 225 -9.14 18.38 -10.33
C LEU A 225 -8.78 18.02 -11.78
N SER A 226 -9.73 17.43 -12.50
CA SER A 226 -9.69 17.34 -13.95
C SER A 226 -9.89 18.75 -14.53
N TYR A 227 -9.77 18.88 -15.82
CA TYR A 227 -10.01 20.17 -16.46
C TYR A 227 -11.52 20.51 -16.54
N GLU A 228 -12.39 19.53 -16.29
CA GLU A 228 -13.84 19.73 -16.09
C GLU A 228 -14.22 20.10 -14.64
N GLY A 229 -13.24 20.19 -13.73
CA GLY A 229 -13.48 20.51 -12.32
C GLY A 229 -13.82 19.32 -11.43
N GLU A 230 -13.78 18.10 -11.95
CA GLU A 230 -14.03 16.87 -11.20
C GLU A 230 -12.74 16.35 -10.50
N PRO A 231 -12.84 15.73 -9.32
CA PRO A 231 -11.70 15.14 -8.65
C PRO A 231 -10.99 14.10 -9.52
N ILE A 232 -9.65 14.18 -9.61
CA ILE A 232 -8.88 13.17 -10.35
C ILE A 232 -8.77 11.86 -9.56
N THR A 233 -8.53 10.77 -10.29
CA THR A 233 -8.34 9.45 -9.72
C THR A 233 -6.86 9.15 -9.47
N GLU A 234 -6.59 8.14 -8.61
CA GLU A 234 -5.24 7.58 -8.44
C GLU A 234 -4.63 7.10 -9.78
N HIS A 235 -5.48 6.61 -10.69
CA HIS A 235 -5.07 6.13 -12.03
C HIS A 235 -4.52 7.29 -12.85
N THR A 236 -5.21 8.43 -12.87
CA THR A 236 -4.77 9.64 -13.57
C THR A 236 -3.38 10.07 -13.12
N VAL A 237 -3.13 10.09 -11.79
CA VAL A 237 -1.81 10.45 -11.25
C VAL A 237 -0.74 9.46 -11.67
N ARG A 238 -1.04 8.15 -11.62
CA ARG A 238 -0.09 7.09 -12.02
C ARG A 238 0.26 7.17 -13.50
N ASP A 239 -0.72 7.39 -14.36
CA ASP A 239 -0.50 7.44 -15.81
C ASP A 239 0.28 8.68 -16.23
N ASN A 240 -0.04 9.84 -15.65
CA ASN A 240 0.71 11.06 -15.91
C ASN A 240 2.19 10.89 -15.50
N LEU A 241 2.46 10.39 -14.29
CA LEU A 241 3.84 10.15 -13.84
C LEU A 241 4.56 9.15 -14.73
N ARG A 242 3.89 8.08 -15.15
CA ARG A 242 4.45 7.09 -16.08
C ARG A 242 4.79 7.71 -17.43
N THR A 243 3.91 8.56 -17.95
CA THR A 243 4.13 9.26 -19.23
C THR A 243 5.30 10.20 -19.13
N TYR A 244 5.33 11.09 -18.13
CA TYR A 244 6.45 12.02 -17.95
C TYR A 244 7.77 11.33 -17.57
N GLY A 245 7.72 10.18 -16.89
CA GLY A 245 8.90 9.35 -16.65
C GLY A 245 9.55 8.87 -17.94
N LYS A 246 8.73 8.47 -18.93
CA LYS A 246 9.22 8.10 -20.27
C LYS A 246 9.81 9.30 -21.02
N VAL A 247 9.13 10.46 -20.98
CA VAL A 247 9.62 11.70 -21.60
C VAL A 247 10.97 12.13 -20.98
N ALA A 248 11.09 11.98 -19.66
CA ALA A 248 12.34 12.26 -18.92
C ALA A 248 13.44 11.21 -19.15
N ARG A 249 13.19 10.18 -19.98
CA ARG A 249 14.11 9.06 -20.25
C ARG A 249 14.58 8.33 -18.99
N ILE A 250 13.67 8.12 -18.04
CA ILE A 250 13.90 7.29 -16.88
C ILE A 250 13.37 5.89 -17.21
N THR A 251 14.26 4.98 -17.61
CA THR A 251 13.91 3.67 -18.20
C THR A 251 14.23 2.48 -17.28
N ASP A 252 15.17 2.66 -16.37
CA ASP A 252 15.67 1.65 -15.44
C ASP A 252 14.78 1.49 -14.19
N LYS A 253 13.83 2.42 -14.00
CA LYS A 253 12.92 2.47 -12.85
C LYS A 253 11.52 2.86 -13.29
N ARG A 254 10.54 2.36 -12.53
CA ARG A 254 9.14 2.76 -12.73
C ARG A 254 8.86 4.08 -12.04
N VAL A 255 8.62 5.16 -12.79
CA VAL A 255 8.17 6.43 -12.21
C VAL A 255 6.70 6.32 -11.83
N SER A 256 6.43 6.37 -10.52
CA SER A 256 5.10 6.17 -9.93
C SER A 256 4.96 6.98 -8.64
N PRO A 257 3.74 7.19 -8.11
CA PRO A 257 3.55 7.81 -6.80
C PRO A 257 4.29 7.08 -5.68
N HIS A 258 4.41 5.76 -5.78
CA HIS A 258 5.11 4.94 -4.80
C HIS A 258 6.62 5.19 -4.85
N THR A 259 7.19 5.25 -6.05
CA THR A 259 8.59 5.60 -6.27
C THR A 259 8.92 7.01 -5.75
N LEU A 260 8.03 7.99 -5.99
CA LEU A 260 8.21 9.35 -5.45
C LEU A 260 8.16 9.38 -3.92
N ARG A 261 7.27 8.62 -3.32
CA ARG A 261 7.21 8.49 -1.86
C ARG A 261 8.49 7.86 -1.29
N HIS A 262 9.03 6.84 -1.93
CA HIS A 262 10.32 6.23 -1.55
C HIS A 262 11.47 7.21 -1.74
N THR A 263 11.48 7.95 -2.85
CA THR A 263 12.47 8.99 -3.12
C THR A 263 12.45 10.08 -2.06
N GLY A 264 11.26 10.59 -1.72
CA GLY A 264 11.10 11.59 -0.67
C GLY A 264 11.61 11.11 0.68
N ALA A 265 11.25 9.88 1.07
CA ALA A 265 11.70 9.26 2.32
C ALA A 265 13.24 9.09 2.36
N LEU A 266 13.83 8.64 1.24
CA LEU A 266 15.28 8.50 1.13
C LEU A 266 15.97 9.86 1.21
N PHE A 267 15.51 10.86 0.45
CA PHE A 267 16.08 12.20 0.48
C PHE A 267 15.93 12.87 1.84
N TYR A 268 14.81 12.62 2.55
CA TYR A 268 14.61 13.11 3.91
C TYR A 268 15.72 12.59 4.85
N ILE A 269 16.03 11.29 4.82
CA ILE A 269 17.09 10.71 5.62
C ILE A 269 18.48 11.20 5.17
N MET A 270 18.73 11.24 3.84
CA MET A 270 20.00 11.73 3.30
C MET A 270 20.29 13.19 3.65
N ASN A 271 19.24 14.00 3.82
CA ASN A 271 19.33 15.39 4.26
C ASN A 271 19.39 15.55 5.80
N GLY A 272 19.65 14.48 6.56
CA GLY A 272 19.78 14.50 8.00
C GLY A 272 18.44 14.46 8.78
N GLY A 273 17.34 14.14 8.12
CA GLY A 273 16.02 14.03 8.75
C GLY A 273 15.96 12.88 9.77
N ASP A 274 15.28 13.11 10.88
CA ASP A 274 15.13 12.14 11.95
C ASP A 274 14.21 10.97 11.53
N PRO A 275 14.63 9.69 11.72
CA PRO A 275 13.84 8.52 11.35
C PRO A 275 12.48 8.40 12.05
N PHE A 276 12.35 8.86 13.30
CA PHE A 276 11.07 8.82 14.02
C PHE A 276 10.09 9.86 13.50
N SER A 277 10.57 11.03 13.12
CA SER A 277 9.78 12.05 12.42
C SER A 277 9.34 11.54 11.05
N LEU A 278 10.23 10.88 10.30
CA LEU A 278 9.88 10.23 9.04
C LEU A 278 8.78 9.17 9.21
N GLN A 279 8.85 8.35 10.25
CA GLN A 279 7.80 7.36 10.56
C GLN A 279 6.42 8.03 10.72
N ARG A 280 6.37 9.15 11.45
CA ARG A 280 5.12 9.91 11.67
C ARG A 280 4.60 10.51 10.36
N ILE A 281 5.46 11.13 9.55
CA ILE A 281 5.10 11.70 8.24
C ILE A 281 4.53 10.62 7.33
N LEU A 282 5.21 9.46 7.24
CA LEU A 282 4.76 8.33 6.43
C LEU A 282 3.48 7.67 6.98
N GLY A 283 3.16 7.84 8.25
CA GLY A 283 2.03 7.16 8.90
C GLY A 283 2.24 5.64 8.95
N HIS A 284 3.47 5.19 9.28
CA HIS A 284 3.80 3.79 9.46
C HIS A 284 3.65 3.38 10.92
N SER A 285 2.93 2.29 11.17
CA SER A 285 2.79 1.72 12.52
C SER A 285 4.09 1.10 13.05
N HIS A 286 4.99 0.65 12.14
CA HIS A 286 6.23 -0.04 12.50
C HIS A 286 7.45 0.61 11.84
N MET A 287 8.57 0.63 12.56
CA MET A 287 9.87 1.17 12.10
C MET A 287 10.53 0.37 10.97
N ASN A 288 10.08 -0.86 10.71
CA ASN A 288 10.73 -1.75 9.73
C ASN A 288 10.86 -1.14 8.32
N MET A 289 9.87 -0.36 7.89
CA MET A 289 9.94 0.33 6.61
C MET A 289 10.94 1.49 6.62
N VAL A 290 10.98 2.26 7.72
CA VAL A 290 11.92 3.38 7.86
C VAL A 290 13.37 2.86 7.96
N ARG A 291 13.58 1.74 8.65
CA ARG A 291 14.89 1.08 8.75
C ARG A 291 15.50 0.80 7.37
N ARG A 292 14.68 0.45 6.37
CA ARG A 292 15.17 0.23 4.98
C ARG A 292 15.80 1.49 4.41
N TYR A 293 15.21 2.67 4.60
CA TYR A 293 15.77 3.93 4.11
C TYR A 293 17.06 4.29 4.83
N VAL A 294 17.13 4.08 6.15
CA VAL A 294 18.36 4.30 6.94
C VAL A 294 19.48 3.36 6.47
N GLN A 295 19.17 2.09 6.17
CA GLN A 295 20.16 1.13 5.67
C GLN A 295 20.64 1.42 4.24
N MET A 296 19.83 2.10 3.41
CA MET A 296 20.22 2.54 2.07
C MET A 296 21.18 3.74 2.08
N THR A 297 21.22 4.47 3.17
CA THR A 297 22.16 5.57 3.35
C THR A 297 23.38 5.05 4.13
N ASN A 298 24.57 5.18 3.55
CA ASN A 298 25.83 5.02 4.29
C ASN A 298 25.96 6.21 5.23
N MET A 299 25.12 6.27 6.28
CA MET A 299 25.27 7.28 7.31
C MET A 299 26.54 6.97 8.08
N ASP A 300 27.57 7.80 7.84
CA ASP A 300 28.82 7.73 8.57
C ASP A 300 28.53 8.02 10.06
N VAL A 301 28.65 7.00 10.88
CA VAL A 301 28.45 7.08 12.34
C VAL A 301 29.35 8.15 12.96
N GLN A 302 30.55 8.34 12.41
CA GLN A 302 31.50 9.36 12.89
C GLN A 302 30.98 10.78 12.64
N ASN A 303 30.46 11.04 11.43
CA ASN A 303 29.86 12.33 11.10
C ASN A 303 28.63 12.62 11.96
N GLN A 304 27.78 11.63 12.16
CA GLN A 304 26.62 11.77 13.06
C GLN A 304 27.06 12.03 14.51
N HIS A 305 28.06 11.30 15.00
CA HIS A 305 28.57 11.51 16.35
C HIS A 305 29.22 12.89 16.51
N SER A 306 29.97 13.38 15.50
CA SER A 306 30.58 14.71 15.56
C SER A 306 29.57 15.83 15.75
N VAL A 307 28.40 15.71 15.07
CA VAL A 307 27.31 16.69 15.14
C VAL A 307 26.49 16.53 16.43
N HIS A 308 26.21 15.29 16.81
CA HIS A 308 25.26 14.95 17.90
C HIS A 308 25.95 14.41 19.16
N SER A 309 27.27 14.64 19.35
CA SER A 309 27.94 14.23 20.55
C SER A 309 27.24 14.80 21.79
N PRO A 310 27.01 13.99 22.84
CA PRO A 310 26.48 14.49 24.12
C PRO A 310 27.25 15.67 24.68
N LEU A 311 28.57 15.72 24.44
CA LEU A 311 29.43 16.84 24.87
C LEU A 311 29.06 18.15 24.15
N ASN A 312 28.62 18.09 22.91
CA ASN A 312 28.16 19.28 22.19
C ASN A 312 26.91 19.91 22.85
N TYR A 313 26.09 19.10 23.52
CA TYR A 313 24.94 19.60 24.28
C TYR A 313 25.35 20.28 25.56
N VAL A 314 26.31 19.69 26.27
CA VAL A 314 26.80 20.20 27.56
C VAL A 314 27.60 21.50 27.39
N PHE A 315 28.39 21.59 26.32
CA PHE A 315 29.27 22.73 26.06
C PHE A 315 28.78 23.66 24.95
N LYS A 316 27.45 23.65 24.66
CA LYS A 316 26.86 24.63 23.76
C LYS A 316 27.13 26.05 24.31
N ARG A 317 27.87 26.85 23.51
CA ARG A 317 28.03 28.29 23.73
C ARG A 317 26.82 29.05 23.20
#